data_d4ba6675d4166f6c66f6b0f2f3008fba
#
_entry.id   d4ba6675d4166f6c66f6b0f2f3008fba
#
_cell.length_a   1.000
_cell.length_b   1.000
_cell.length_c   1.000
_cell.angle_alpha   90.00
_cell.angle_beta   90.00
_cell.angle_gamma   90.00
#
_symmetry.space_group_name_H-M   'P 1'
#
loop_
_entity.id
_entity.type
_entity.pdbx_description
1 polymer ?
#
loop_
_entity_poly.entity_id
_entity_poly.type
_entity_poly.pdbx_seq_one_letter_code
_entity_poly.pdbx_strand_id
1 'polypeptide(L)'
;MKYYFCLFFLLTSFSVSALNTTDNLIDELKNEIAKKNVYDNSKENRIRKLKLYQSRLSKTDYDGNFYTWNKLYGEYKSYQFDSAYVYVDKMIAVSKLTGNKPREYYSYVKMAFILLSSGMFHEAFYFLNKVDVNALDNPAKIDYYFFLGRCNYDLANYSNDKYFTPNYIEAGNKFIDSAISFSGTDYISRYYLLGLEKQQKKEYEEGKVWFSKLLEKNMPITMHLRAMVSCSLGMIYLENNRQQEEGLNFMLQSAIADIKSSTKETVALYTVADLLYKNGNIKDAYSFIQLAKEDADFYGARQRKMQIGSILPLIAAAELNNSEHQKNKFLVFLIIITALALLVVFFLVMIFKQLNKLKIKERIIESKNAQLNEINGKLIEDAKIKEEYIGQFLKAISGYIVKLENLKISIDAKLSMKKYDTIHTLIDGIDIKKERENLYYSFDHIFVKIFPNFITVFNTLFDEKDQTWPQEDEVLNTDLRIFALIRMGIADNDTIAKILEYSVNTIYVYKMRIKAKSLHPEQFEQRIMNIKAFDFN
;
A
#
# COMPACT_ATOMS: atom_id res chain seq x y z
N MET A 1 49.15 10.89 -29.70
CA MET A 1 48.17 10.48 -28.65
C MET A 1 47.16 11.60 -28.40
N LYS A 2 46.51 12.17 -29.46
CA LYS A 2 45.55 13.31 -29.31
C LYS A 2 44.22 13.11 -30.08
N TYR A 3 43.98 11.91 -30.65
CA TYR A 3 42.81 11.68 -31.52
C TYR A 3 41.82 10.62 -31.05
N TYR A 4 42.02 9.99 -29.86
CA TYR A 4 41.09 8.99 -29.35
C TYR A 4 40.11 9.50 -28.27
N PHE A 5 40.14 10.80 -27.94
CA PHE A 5 39.24 11.38 -26.91
C PHE A 5 37.94 11.97 -27.47
N CYS A 6 37.82 12.10 -28.78
CA CYS A 6 36.62 12.68 -29.42
C CYS A 6 35.58 11.67 -29.89
N LEU A 7 35.86 10.34 -29.83
CA LEU A 7 34.92 9.33 -30.34
C LEU A 7 34.01 8.73 -29.29
N PHE A 8 34.20 9.09 -28.02
CA PHE A 8 33.37 8.52 -26.91
C PHE A 8 32.21 9.47 -26.50
N PHE A 9 32.13 10.68 -27.08
CA PHE A 9 31.12 11.67 -26.71
C PHE A 9 29.95 11.77 -27.72
N LEU A 10 29.90 10.91 -28.74
CA LEU A 10 28.89 10.98 -29.80
C LEU A 10 27.87 9.83 -29.78
N LEU A 11 27.82 9.00 -28.70
CA LEU A 11 26.85 7.90 -28.55
C LEU A 11 25.91 8.04 -27.35
N THR A 12 25.84 9.20 -26.73
CA THR A 12 24.68 9.55 -25.92
C THR A 12 23.69 10.33 -26.79
N SER A 13 23.17 9.70 -27.83
CA SER A 13 21.89 10.08 -28.37
C SER A 13 20.88 9.91 -27.22
N PHE A 14 20.50 11.02 -26.59
CA PHE A 14 19.31 11.12 -25.80
C PHE A 14 18.16 10.68 -26.71
N SER A 15 17.79 9.42 -26.63
CA SER A 15 16.45 8.99 -26.97
C SER A 15 15.55 9.72 -25.96
N VAL A 16 15.07 10.90 -26.33
CA VAL A 16 13.85 11.45 -25.75
C VAL A 16 12.78 10.44 -26.18
N SER A 17 12.60 9.39 -25.41
CA SER A 17 11.45 8.54 -25.49
C SER A 17 10.26 9.48 -25.33
N ALA A 18 9.45 9.63 -26.39
CA ALA A 18 8.10 10.15 -26.19
C ALA A 18 7.55 9.35 -25.01
N LEU A 19 7.25 10.01 -23.88
CA LEU A 19 6.68 9.32 -22.73
C LEU A 19 5.45 8.57 -23.24
N ASN A 20 5.44 7.26 -23.02
CA ASN A 20 4.34 6.42 -23.44
C ASN A 20 3.07 6.92 -22.72
N THR A 21 1.93 6.94 -23.38
CA THR A 21 0.65 7.38 -22.81
C THR A 21 0.34 6.63 -21.50
N THR A 22 0.71 5.34 -21.42
CA THR A 22 0.56 4.50 -20.24
C THR A 22 1.40 4.99 -19.05
N ASP A 23 2.66 5.36 -19.27
CA ASP A 23 3.54 5.86 -18.20
C ASP A 23 3.01 7.18 -17.62
N ASN A 24 2.51 8.08 -18.50
CA ASN A 24 1.87 9.32 -18.06
C ASN A 24 0.63 9.08 -17.20
N LEU A 25 -0.19 8.07 -17.54
CA LEU A 25 -1.38 7.71 -16.78
C LEU A 25 -1.02 7.05 -15.43
N ILE A 26 0.05 6.26 -15.40
CA ILE A 26 0.57 5.69 -14.14
C ILE A 26 1.02 6.82 -13.21
N ASP A 27 1.76 7.80 -13.72
CA ASP A 27 2.22 8.94 -12.93
C ASP A 27 1.05 9.85 -12.51
N GLU A 28 0.05 10.06 -13.37
CA GLU A 28 -1.18 10.75 -12.99
C GLU A 28 -1.89 10.00 -11.86
N LEU A 29 -2.03 8.68 -11.96
CA LEU A 29 -2.65 7.87 -10.90
C LEU A 29 -1.90 8.01 -9.57
N LYS A 30 -0.56 7.95 -9.56
CA LYS A 30 0.26 8.17 -8.36
C LYS A 30 0.02 9.56 -7.76
N ASN A 31 -0.05 10.58 -8.61
CA ASN A 31 -0.31 11.95 -8.18
C ASN A 31 -1.71 12.11 -7.57
N GLU A 32 -2.73 11.46 -8.14
CA GLU A 32 -4.09 11.51 -7.60
C GLU A 32 -4.23 10.66 -6.33
N ILE A 33 -3.51 9.56 -6.22
CA ILE A 33 -3.41 8.78 -4.96
C ILE A 33 -2.81 9.64 -3.84
N ALA A 34 -1.77 10.42 -4.13
CA ALA A 34 -1.19 11.34 -3.15
C ALA A 34 -2.19 12.40 -2.66
N LYS A 35 -3.20 12.76 -3.49
CA LYS A 35 -4.29 13.69 -3.15
C LYS A 35 -5.54 13.00 -2.58
N LYS A 36 -5.55 11.67 -2.44
CA LYS A 36 -6.71 10.88 -1.99
C LYS A 36 -7.39 11.49 -0.76
N ASN A 37 -6.60 11.89 0.24
CA ASN A 37 -7.11 12.49 1.47
C ASN A 37 -7.89 13.80 1.23
N VAL A 38 -7.56 14.56 0.19
CA VAL A 38 -8.29 15.79 -0.16
C VAL A 38 -9.68 15.45 -0.67
N TYR A 39 -9.79 14.43 -1.53
CA TYR A 39 -11.07 13.96 -2.05
C TYR A 39 -11.93 13.33 -0.96
N ASP A 40 -11.34 12.45 -0.14
CA ASP A 40 -12.00 11.80 0.98
C ASP A 40 -12.51 12.85 2.01
N ASN A 41 -11.69 13.83 2.38
CA ASN A 41 -12.09 14.93 3.25
C ASN A 41 -13.23 15.78 2.66
N SER A 42 -13.23 16.01 1.34
CA SER A 42 -14.32 16.72 0.67
C SER A 42 -15.64 15.95 0.79
N LYS A 43 -15.61 14.62 0.58
CA LYS A 43 -16.76 13.73 0.76
C LYS A 43 -17.24 13.72 2.22
N GLU A 44 -16.32 13.54 3.16
CA GLU A 44 -16.61 13.57 4.60
C GLU A 44 -17.27 14.90 5.04
N ASN A 45 -16.83 16.02 4.47
CA ASN A 45 -17.44 17.32 4.74
C ASN A 45 -18.89 17.40 4.23
N ARG A 46 -19.20 16.82 3.04
CA ARG A 46 -20.59 16.74 2.56
C ARG A 46 -21.44 15.87 3.47
N ILE A 47 -20.92 14.70 3.86
CA ILE A 47 -21.57 13.80 4.81
C ILE A 47 -21.84 14.51 6.14
N ARG A 48 -20.86 15.22 6.68
CA ARG A 48 -21.01 15.96 7.95
C ARG A 48 -22.10 17.03 7.86
N LYS A 49 -22.16 17.77 6.76
CA LYS A 49 -23.23 18.76 6.52
C LYS A 49 -24.61 18.11 6.50
N LEU A 50 -24.76 16.96 5.83
CA LEU A 50 -26.03 16.22 5.78
C LEU A 50 -26.42 15.67 7.15
N LYS A 51 -25.47 15.13 7.93
CA LYS A 51 -25.71 14.67 9.31
C LYS A 51 -26.13 15.82 10.23
N LEU A 52 -25.50 16.98 10.10
CA LEU A 52 -25.88 18.17 10.85
C LEU A 52 -27.29 18.67 10.46
N TYR A 53 -27.64 18.62 9.18
CA TYR A 53 -29.01 18.93 8.74
C TYR A 53 -30.00 17.93 9.33
N GLN A 54 -29.73 16.63 9.26
CA GLN A 54 -30.55 15.57 9.82
C GLN A 54 -30.80 15.75 11.33
N SER A 55 -29.77 16.15 12.10
CA SER A 55 -29.91 16.32 13.55
C SER A 55 -30.87 17.44 13.96
N ARG A 56 -31.22 18.33 13.02
CA ARG A 56 -32.18 19.44 13.22
C ARG A 56 -33.61 19.07 12.83
N LEU A 57 -33.81 17.96 12.13
CA LEU A 57 -35.14 17.50 11.74
C LEU A 57 -35.87 16.87 12.93
N SER A 58 -37.18 17.10 13.01
CA SER A 58 -38.02 16.37 13.94
C SER A 58 -38.02 14.87 13.60
N LYS A 59 -38.14 14.03 14.61
CA LYS A 59 -38.34 12.59 14.42
C LYS A 59 -39.63 12.27 13.65
N THR A 60 -40.62 13.15 13.70
CA THR A 60 -41.91 13.03 13.01
C THR A 60 -41.92 13.65 11.62
N ASP A 61 -40.85 14.35 11.22
CA ASP A 61 -40.67 14.81 9.84
C ASP A 61 -40.21 13.64 8.97
N TYR A 62 -41.11 12.75 8.63
CA TYR A 62 -40.82 11.54 7.86
C TYR A 62 -40.29 11.82 6.46
N ASP A 63 -40.80 12.87 5.81
CA ASP A 63 -40.37 13.27 4.46
C ASP A 63 -38.96 13.86 4.47
N GLY A 64 -38.71 14.81 5.36
CA GLY A 64 -37.37 15.42 5.51
C GLY A 64 -36.31 14.39 5.89
N ASN A 65 -36.64 13.49 6.81
CA ASN A 65 -35.75 12.40 7.22
C ASN A 65 -35.48 11.44 6.05
N PHE A 66 -36.51 10.97 5.33
CA PHE A 66 -36.35 10.09 4.17
C PHE A 66 -35.44 10.72 3.10
N TYR A 67 -35.72 12.00 2.75
CA TYR A 67 -34.91 12.72 1.78
C TYR A 67 -33.45 12.83 2.21
N THR A 68 -33.19 13.15 3.48
CA THR A 68 -31.85 13.31 4.02
C THR A 68 -31.09 11.97 4.06
N TRP A 69 -31.76 10.91 4.49
CA TRP A 69 -31.17 9.56 4.47
C TRP A 69 -30.86 9.08 3.05
N ASN A 70 -31.70 9.39 2.07
CA ASN A 70 -31.43 9.10 0.66
C ASN A 70 -30.19 9.87 0.15
N LYS A 71 -29.97 11.12 0.58
CA LYS A 71 -28.75 11.87 0.28
C LYS A 71 -27.53 11.27 0.95
N LEU A 72 -27.63 10.89 2.23
CA LEU A 72 -26.56 10.21 2.97
C LEU A 72 -26.23 8.86 2.35
N TYR A 73 -27.22 8.06 1.97
CA TYR A 73 -27.01 6.86 1.17
C TYR A 73 -26.23 7.17 -0.11
N GLY A 74 -26.60 8.23 -0.84
CA GLY A 74 -25.91 8.63 -2.08
C GLY A 74 -24.41 8.90 -1.89
N GLU A 75 -24.02 9.50 -0.75
CA GLU A 75 -22.61 9.71 -0.41
C GLU A 75 -21.92 8.41 0.02
N TYR A 76 -22.60 7.51 0.73
CA TYR A 76 -22.01 6.30 1.31
C TYR A 76 -22.02 5.08 0.38
N LYS A 77 -22.92 5.00 -0.60
CA LYS A 77 -23.17 3.77 -1.39
C LYS A 77 -21.93 3.15 -2.05
N SER A 78 -20.97 3.96 -2.48
CA SER A 78 -19.69 3.52 -3.07
C SER A 78 -18.49 3.90 -2.18
N TYR A 79 -18.74 4.32 -0.95
CA TYR A 79 -17.74 4.80 0.00
C TYR A 79 -17.61 3.88 1.21
N GLN A 80 -18.72 3.55 1.88
CA GLN A 80 -18.73 2.69 3.08
C GLN A 80 -20.05 1.92 3.20
N PHE A 81 -20.00 0.60 3.09
CA PHE A 81 -21.15 -0.28 3.09
C PHE A 81 -22.03 -0.15 4.36
N ASP A 82 -21.42 -0.30 5.54
CA ASP A 82 -22.18 -0.32 6.79
C ASP A 82 -22.98 0.97 7.02
N SER A 83 -22.38 2.11 6.68
CA SER A 83 -23.09 3.39 6.78
C SER A 83 -24.20 3.51 5.75
N ALA A 84 -23.99 3.07 4.51
CA ALA A 84 -25.03 3.04 3.48
C ALA A 84 -26.20 2.16 3.91
N TYR A 85 -25.91 0.97 4.45
CA TYR A 85 -26.90 0.01 4.96
C TYR A 85 -27.80 0.66 6.02
N VAL A 86 -27.21 1.28 7.03
CA VAL A 86 -27.95 1.94 8.12
C VAL A 86 -28.93 2.99 7.58
N TYR A 87 -28.54 3.78 6.58
CA TYR A 87 -29.45 4.81 6.05
C TYR A 87 -30.55 4.21 5.19
N VAL A 88 -30.28 3.18 4.40
CA VAL A 88 -31.33 2.49 3.64
C VAL A 88 -32.29 1.76 4.58
N ASP A 89 -31.81 1.13 5.64
CA ASP A 89 -32.66 0.47 6.63
C ASP A 89 -33.63 1.47 7.28
N LYS A 90 -33.14 2.67 7.65
CA LYS A 90 -34.00 3.77 8.13
C LYS A 90 -35.02 4.20 7.08
N MET A 91 -34.66 4.26 5.81
CA MET A 91 -35.58 4.58 4.72
C MET A 91 -36.68 3.52 4.61
N ILE A 92 -36.33 2.24 4.71
CA ILE A 92 -37.28 1.12 4.71
C ILE A 92 -38.22 1.24 5.91
N ALA A 93 -37.67 1.44 7.11
CA ALA A 93 -38.44 1.52 8.33
C ALA A 93 -39.49 2.66 8.28
N VAL A 94 -39.09 3.86 7.86
CA VAL A 94 -40.02 5.00 7.77
C VAL A 94 -41.05 4.80 6.66
N SER A 95 -40.68 4.19 5.54
CA SER A 95 -41.62 3.90 4.45
C SER A 95 -42.70 2.91 4.88
N LYS A 96 -42.34 1.92 5.66
CA LYS A 96 -43.28 0.96 6.28
C LYS A 96 -44.19 1.67 7.31
N LEU A 97 -43.59 2.48 8.18
CA LEU A 97 -44.33 3.23 9.20
C LEU A 97 -45.41 4.16 8.59
N THR A 98 -45.06 4.79 7.48
CA THR A 98 -45.98 5.71 6.76
C THR A 98 -46.88 5.02 5.74
N GLY A 99 -46.75 3.70 5.57
CA GLY A 99 -47.50 2.93 4.54
C GLY A 99 -47.15 3.30 3.10
N ASN A 100 -46.06 4.03 2.85
CA ASN A 100 -45.68 4.51 1.52
C ASN A 100 -44.97 3.40 0.73
N LYS A 101 -45.72 2.56 0.02
CA LYS A 101 -45.21 1.42 -0.75
C LYS A 101 -44.24 1.80 -1.85
N PRO A 102 -44.43 2.83 -2.68
CA PRO A 102 -43.43 3.25 -3.66
C PRO A 102 -42.06 3.57 -3.02
N ARG A 103 -42.04 4.28 -1.90
CA ARG A 103 -40.79 4.57 -1.17
C ARG A 103 -40.17 3.33 -0.55
N GLU A 104 -40.98 2.40 -0.05
CA GLU A 104 -40.49 1.12 0.47
C GLU A 104 -39.79 0.33 -0.62
N TYR A 105 -40.42 0.17 -1.81
CA TYR A 105 -39.83 -0.52 -2.95
C TYR A 105 -38.58 0.18 -3.50
N TYR A 106 -38.61 1.50 -3.62
CA TYR A 106 -37.43 2.30 -3.95
C TYR A 106 -36.27 2.03 -3.00
N SER A 107 -36.54 1.94 -1.69
CA SER A 107 -35.53 1.65 -0.68
C SER A 107 -35.00 0.21 -0.79
N TYR A 108 -35.83 -0.77 -1.17
CA TYR A 108 -35.38 -2.14 -1.45
C TYR A 108 -34.43 -2.19 -2.64
N VAL A 109 -34.69 -1.44 -3.71
CA VAL A 109 -33.78 -1.32 -4.87
C VAL A 109 -32.42 -0.76 -4.43
N LYS A 110 -32.42 0.25 -3.55
CA LYS A 110 -31.18 0.83 -3.02
C LYS A 110 -30.43 -0.11 -2.08
N MET A 111 -31.15 -0.90 -1.27
CA MET A 111 -30.56 -1.96 -0.44
C MET A 111 -29.90 -3.01 -1.31
N ALA A 112 -30.56 -3.45 -2.39
CA ALA A 112 -30.02 -4.43 -3.31
C ALA A 112 -28.70 -3.95 -3.95
N PHE A 113 -28.59 -2.67 -4.31
CA PHE A 113 -27.34 -2.12 -4.85
C PHE A 113 -26.15 -2.31 -3.91
N ILE A 114 -26.27 -1.91 -2.63
CA ILE A 114 -25.15 -2.00 -1.67
C ILE A 114 -24.81 -3.44 -1.32
N LEU A 115 -25.82 -4.32 -1.25
CA LEU A 115 -25.63 -5.76 -1.03
C LEU A 115 -24.88 -6.40 -2.20
N LEU A 116 -25.28 -6.07 -3.42
CA LEU A 116 -24.61 -6.49 -4.65
C LEU A 116 -23.15 -6.00 -4.67
N SER A 117 -22.91 -4.71 -4.45
CA SER A 117 -21.57 -4.12 -4.45
C SER A 117 -20.66 -4.70 -3.35
N SER A 118 -21.24 -5.24 -2.27
CA SER A 118 -20.49 -5.93 -1.22
C SER A 118 -20.30 -7.45 -1.49
N GLY A 119 -20.94 -8.00 -2.55
CA GLY A 119 -20.89 -9.42 -2.91
C GLY A 119 -21.90 -10.31 -2.17
N MET A 120 -22.98 -9.73 -1.64
CA MET A 120 -24.07 -10.44 -0.98
C MET A 120 -25.24 -10.63 -1.96
N PHE A 121 -25.04 -11.54 -2.93
CA PHE A 121 -25.97 -11.73 -4.06
C PHE A 121 -27.32 -12.27 -3.61
N HIS A 122 -27.35 -13.24 -2.68
CA HIS A 122 -28.57 -13.83 -2.18
C HIS A 122 -29.48 -12.76 -1.53
N GLU A 123 -28.91 -11.95 -0.68
CA GLU A 123 -29.61 -10.87 0.00
C GLU A 123 -30.05 -9.78 -0.98
N ALA A 124 -29.28 -9.49 -2.01
CA ALA A 124 -29.67 -8.54 -3.05
C ALA A 124 -30.92 -9.04 -3.78
N PHE A 125 -30.96 -10.31 -4.21
CA PHE A 125 -32.15 -10.90 -4.81
C PHE A 125 -33.35 -10.93 -3.85
N TYR A 126 -33.12 -11.23 -2.57
CA TYR A 126 -34.19 -11.22 -1.57
C TYR A 126 -34.91 -9.86 -1.51
N PHE A 127 -34.16 -8.75 -1.56
CA PHE A 127 -34.77 -7.43 -1.57
C PHE A 127 -35.43 -7.11 -2.92
N LEU A 128 -34.81 -7.42 -4.04
CA LEU A 128 -35.37 -7.19 -5.38
C LEU A 128 -36.66 -7.97 -5.59
N ASN A 129 -36.75 -9.20 -5.12
CA ASN A 129 -37.97 -10.02 -5.23
C ASN A 129 -39.17 -9.50 -4.42
N LYS A 130 -38.95 -8.56 -3.49
CA LYS A 130 -40.02 -7.89 -2.73
C LYS A 130 -40.60 -6.68 -3.42
N VAL A 131 -40.02 -6.26 -4.53
CA VAL A 131 -40.41 -5.02 -5.22
C VAL A 131 -41.57 -5.29 -6.16
N ASP A 132 -42.66 -4.55 -5.97
CA ASP A 132 -43.64 -4.41 -7.05
C ASP A 132 -43.16 -3.29 -8.00
N VAL A 133 -42.65 -3.71 -9.14
CA VAL A 133 -42.06 -2.81 -10.14
C VAL A 133 -43.07 -1.80 -10.70
N ASN A 134 -44.36 -2.12 -10.69
CA ASN A 134 -45.41 -1.24 -11.22
C ASN A 134 -45.58 0.02 -10.33
N ALA A 135 -45.24 -0.09 -9.05
CA ALA A 135 -45.31 1.01 -8.12
C ALA A 135 -44.09 1.96 -8.18
N LEU A 136 -43.09 1.64 -9.00
CA LEU A 136 -41.89 2.46 -9.19
C LEU A 136 -42.07 3.48 -10.32
N ASP A 137 -41.41 4.63 -10.22
CA ASP A 137 -41.24 5.54 -11.35
C ASP A 137 -40.19 4.99 -12.36
N ASN A 138 -40.08 5.59 -13.52
CA ASN A 138 -39.18 5.09 -14.57
C ASN A 138 -37.71 5.07 -14.14
N PRO A 139 -37.13 6.09 -13.47
CA PRO A 139 -35.76 6.03 -12.97
C PRO A 139 -35.55 4.86 -12.01
N ALA A 140 -36.45 4.60 -11.09
CA ALA A 140 -36.35 3.49 -10.16
C ALA A 140 -36.57 2.11 -10.85
N LYS A 141 -37.39 2.04 -11.90
CA LYS A 141 -37.51 0.83 -12.77
C LYS A 141 -36.22 0.53 -13.49
N ILE A 142 -35.54 1.56 -14.01
CA ILE A 142 -34.21 1.39 -14.63
C ILE A 142 -33.24 0.80 -13.61
N ASP A 143 -33.12 1.41 -12.42
CA ASP A 143 -32.24 0.91 -11.35
C ASP A 143 -32.60 -0.54 -10.97
N TYR A 144 -33.89 -0.86 -10.81
CA TYR A 144 -34.36 -2.19 -10.45
C TYR A 144 -33.93 -3.26 -11.47
N TYR A 145 -34.23 -3.04 -12.74
CA TYR A 145 -33.85 -3.99 -13.78
C TYR A 145 -32.35 -4.05 -14.01
N PHE A 146 -31.68 -2.90 -13.93
CA PHE A 146 -30.22 -2.84 -14.01
C PHE A 146 -29.56 -3.68 -12.90
N PHE A 147 -30.03 -3.57 -11.65
CA PHE A 147 -29.45 -4.34 -10.55
C PHE A 147 -29.78 -5.83 -10.63
N LEU A 148 -30.94 -6.21 -11.12
CA LEU A 148 -31.25 -7.62 -11.45
C LEU A 148 -30.28 -8.16 -12.53
N GLY A 149 -30.08 -7.39 -13.60
CA GLY A 149 -29.11 -7.72 -14.65
C GLY A 149 -27.71 -7.87 -14.10
N ARG A 150 -27.25 -6.89 -13.33
CA ARG A 150 -25.93 -6.88 -12.73
C ARG A 150 -25.73 -8.03 -11.71
N CYS A 151 -26.73 -8.35 -10.89
CA CYS A 151 -26.68 -9.51 -10.00
C CYS A 151 -26.40 -10.81 -10.77
N ASN A 152 -27.06 -10.98 -11.90
CA ASN A 152 -26.86 -12.16 -12.75
C ASN A 152 -25.47 -12.16 -13.40
N TYR A 153 -24.99 -11.02 -13.91
CA TYR A 153 -23.64 -10.92 -14.49
C TYR A 153 -22.53 -11.14 -13.45
N ASP A 154 -22.68 -10.57 -12.25
CA ASP A 154 -21.72 -10.76 -11.19
C ASP A 154 -21.69 -12.22 -10.68
N LEU A 155 -22.85 -12.91 -10.66
CA LEU A 155 -22.93 -14.36 -10.41
C LEU A 155 -22.29 -15.18 -11.52
N ALA A 156 -22.50 -14.82 -12.80
CA ALA A 156 -21.85 -15.46 -13.92
C ALA A 156 -20.32 -15.38 -13.80
N ASN A 157 -19.80 -14.18 -13.47
CA ASN A 157 -18.38 -13.94 -13.27
C ASN A 157 -17.83 -14.67 -12.03
N TYR A 158 -18.61 -14.75 -10.96
CA TYR A 158 -18.22 -15.44 -9.74
C TYR A 158 -18.17 -16.97 -9.92
N SER A 159 -19.22 -17.54 -10.54
CA SER A 159 -19.34 -18.98 -10.78
C SER A 159 -18.35 -19.47 -11.82
N ASN A 160 -18.23 -18.73 -12.91
CA ASN A 160 -17.35 -19.00 -14.05
C ASN A 160 -17.32 -20.47 -14.45
N ASP A 161 -18.50 -21.12 -14.46
CA ASP A 161 -18.70 -22.52 -14.78
C ASP A 161 -19.47 -22.70 -16.11
N LYS A 162 -19.39 -23.91 -16.69
CA LYS A 162 -20.00 -24.17 -17.98
C LYS A 162 -21.52 -24.43 -17.94
N TYR A 163 -22.10 -24.67 -16.77
CA TYR A 163 -23.50 -25.11 -16.63
C TYR A 163 -24.44 -23.94 -16.31
N PHE A 164 -24.06 -23.09 -15.35
CA PHE A 164 -24.93 -22.02 -14.84
C PHE A 164 -24.57 -20.65 -15.42
N THR A 165 -23.31 -20.39 -15.75
CA THR A 165 -22.86 -19.10 -16.32
C THR A 165 -23.69 -18.67 -17.54
N PRO A 166 -23.99 -19.53 -18.54
CA PRO A 166 -24.80 -19.13 -19.66
C PRO A 166 -26.23 -18.68 -19.28
N ASN A 167 -26.84 -19.37 -18.30
CA ASN A 167 -28.19 -19.04 -17.83
C ASN A 167 -28.20 -17.68 -17.09
N TYR A 168 -27.17 -17.40 -16.30
CA TYR A 168 -27.03 -16.10 -15.64
C TYR A 168 -26.83 -14.98 -16.66
N ILE A 169 -26.01 -15.18 -17.69
CA ILE A 169 -25.81 -14.17 -18.74
C ILE A 169 -27.13 -13.92 -19.49
N GLU A 170 -27.85 -14.95 -19.87
CA GLU A 170 -29.15 -14.82 -20.56
C GLU A 170 -30.19 -14.09 -19.70
N ALA A 171 -30.31 -14.46 -18.42
CA ALA A 171 -31.20 -13.78 -17.50
C ALA A 171 -30.79 -12.30 -17.31
N GLY A 172 -29.49 -12.05 -17.17
CA GLY A 172 -28.96 -10.71 -17.10
C GLY A 172 -29.33 -9.85 -18.30
N ASN A 173 -29.15 -10.38 -19.51
CA ASN A 173 -29.50 -9.68 -20.75
C ASN A 173 -31.00 -9.31 -20.79
N LYS A 174 -31.91 -10.23 -20.44
CA LYS A 174 -33.36 -9.95 -20.39
C LYS A 174 -33.69 -8.79 -19.43
N PHE A 175 -33.03 -8.72 -18.30
CA PHE A 175 -33.24 -7.61 -17.36
C PHE A 175 -32.64 -6.30 -17.88
N ILE A 176 -31.48 -6.32 -18.51
CA ILE A 176 -30.90 -5.11 -19.12
C ILE A 176 -31.77 -4.61 -20.28
N ASP A 177 -32.32 -5.50 -21.12
CA ASP A 177 -33.28 -5.13 -22.17
C ASP A 177 -34.49 -4.42 -21.56
N SER A 178 -35.00 -4.92 -20.42
CA SER A 178 -36.09 -4.26 -19.69
C SER A 178 -35.67 -2.86 -19.18
N ALA A 179 -34.47 -2.72 -18.62
CA ALA A 179 -33.95 -1.41 -18.19
C ALA A 179 -33.83 -0.42 -19.35
N ILE A 180 -33.36 -0.88 -20.53
CA ILE A 180 -33.25 -0.08 -21.75
C ILE A 180 -34.65 0.41 -22.19
N SER A 181 -35.69 -0.44 -22.10
CA SER A 181 -37.05 -0.06 -22.49
C SER A 181 -37.61 1.10 -21.67
N PHE A 182 -37.23 1.21 -20.38
CA PHE A 182 -37.66 2.30 -19.49
C PHE A 182 -36.77 3.54 -19.57
N SER A 183 -35.59 3.47 -20.21
CA SER A 183 -34.65 4.60 -20.26
C SER A 183 -35.13 5.79 -21.09
N GLY A 184 -36.05 5.59 -22.03
CA GLY A 184 -36.72 6.67 -22.77
C GLY A 184 -35.75 7.74 -23.29
N THR A 185 -35.94 8.96 -22.81
CA THR A 185 -35.10 10.15 -23.11
C THR A 185 -33.85 10.29 -22.26
N ASP A 186 -33.66 9.43 -21.26
CA ASP A 186 -32.41 9.40 -20.47
C ASP A 186 -31.31 8.70 -21.30
N TYR A 187 -30.69 9.48 -22.18
CA TYR A 187 -29.66 8.99 -23.09
C TYR A 187 -28.40 8.53 -22.36
N ILE A 188 -28.10 9.09 -21.17
CA ILE A 188 -26.92 8.70 -20.35
C ILE A 188 -27.10 7.25 -19.87
N SER A 189 -28.19 6.97 -19.17
CA SER A 189 -28.51 5.61 -18.72
C SER A 189 -28.64 4.67 -19.91
N ARG A 190 -29.32 5.09 -20.99
CA ARG A 190 -29.51 4.29 -22.19
C ARG A 190 -28.19 3.88 -22.84
N TYR A 191 -27.25 4.81 -23.04
CA TYR A 191 -25.95 4.49 -23.64
C TYR A 191 -25.13 3.54 -22.77
N TYR A 192 -25.16 3.74 -21.45
CA TYR A 192 -24.48 2.85 -20.53
C TYR A 192 -25.06 1.42 -20.58
N LEU A 193 -26.37 1.28 -20.55
CA LEU A 193 -27.07 -0.01 -20.61
C LEU A 193 -26.84 -0.73 -21.93
N LEU A 194 -26.92 -0.02 -23.07
CA LEU A 194 -26.61 -0.58 -24.39
C LEU A 194 -25.14 -1.04 -24.47
N GLY A 195 -24.20 -0.25 -23.96
CA GLY A 195 -22.80 -0.64 -23.91
C GLY A 195 -22.59 -1.91 -23.08
N LEU A 196 -23.25 -2.01 -21.92
CA LEU A 196 -23.17 -3.17 -21.04
C LEU A 196 -23.79 -4.43 -21.68
N GLU A 197 -24.97 -4.29 -22.31
CA GLU A 197 -25.62 -5.37 -23.05
C GLU A 197 -24.70 -5.94 -24.14
N LYS A 198 -24.12 -5.04 -24.94
CA LYS A 198 -23.22 -5.44 -26.04
C LYS A 198 -21.94 -6.08 -25.51
N GLN A 199 -21.39 -5.59 -24.42
CA GLN A 199 -20.24 -6.20 -23.75
C GLN A 199 -20.55 -7.65 -23.33
N GLN A 200 -21.69 -7.89 -22.70
CA GLN A 200 -22.07 -9.22 -22.21
C GLN A 200 -22.42 -10.20 -23.37
N LYS A 201 -22.98 -9.69 -24.46
CA LYS A 201 -23.19 -10.45 -25.69
C LYS A 201 -21.91 -10.66 -26.51
N LYS A 202 -20.77 -10.15 -26.05
CA LYS A 202 -19.46 -10.16 -26.73
C LYS A 202 -19.45 -9.41 -28.08
N GLU A 203 -20.40 -8.52 -28.28
CA GLU A 203 -20.49 -7.60 -29.42
C GLU A 203 -19.61 -6.35 -29.11
N TYR A 204 -18.31 -6.57 -28.92
CA TYR A 204 -17.38 -5.61 -28.32
C TYR A 204 -17.27 -4.31 -29.12
N GLU A 205 -17.26 -4.35 -30.44
CA GLU A 205 -17.13 -3.13 -31.26
C GLU A 205 -18.35 -2.19 -31.08
N GLU A 206 -19.56 -2.76 -30.99
CA GLU A 206 -20.75 -1.96 -30.68
C GLU A 206 -20.73 -1.43 -29.26
N GLY A 207 -20.28 -2.26 -28.29
CA GLY A 207 -20.11 -1.84 -26.91
C GLY A 207 -19.16 -0.64 -26.77
N LYS A 208 -18.02 -0.68 -27.48
CA LYS A 208 -17.06 0.44 -27.53
C LYS A 208 -17.71 1.73 -28.03
N VAL A 209 -18.53 1.65 -29.07
CA VAL A 209 -19.23 2.83 -29.62
C VAL A 209 -20.11 3.48 -28.56
N TRP A 210 -20.94 2.69 -27.85
CA TRP A 210 -21.85 3.22 -26.84
C TRP A 210 -21.13 3.81 -25.64
N PHE A 211 -20.11 3.13 -25.12
CA PHE A 211 -19.33 3.65 -24.00
C PHE A 211 -18.49 4.88 -24.38
N SER A 212 -17.91 4.92 -25.59
CA SER A 212 -17.12 6.07 -26.04
C SER A 212 -17.95 7.35 -26.14
N LYS A 213 -19.24 7.25 -26.56
CA LYS A 213 -20.15 8.40 -26.53
C LYS A 213 -20.27 9.03 -25.14
N LEU A 214 -20.26 8.21 -24.08
CA LEU A 214 -20.31 8.72 -22.70
C LEU A 214 -19.02 9.41 -22.26
N LEU A 215 -17.87 9.07 -22.86
CA LEU A 215 -16.58 9.69 -22.53
C LEU A 215 -16.29 10.96 -23.34
N GLU A 216 -17.14 11.35 -24.27
CA GLU A 216 -16.99 12.60 -25.00
C GLU A 216 -16.90 13.80 -24.06
N LYS A 217 -16.10 14.82 -24.47
CA LYS A 217 -15.70 15.96 -23.63
C LYS A 217 -16.89 16.72 -23.03
N ASN A 218 -17.99 16.82 -23.75
CA ASN A 218 -19.16 17.62 -23.36
C ASN A 218 -20.27 16.79 -22.69
N MET A 219 -20.05 15.49 -22.44
CA MET A 219 -21.04 14.64 -21.83
C MET A 219 -21.15 14.94 -20.33
N PRO A 220 -22.35 15.30 -19.80
CA PRO A 220 -22.53 15.72 -18.41
C PRO A 220 -22.59 14.50 -17.47
N ILE A 221 -21.54 13.68 -17.44
CA ILE A 221 -21.44 12.51 -16.58
C ILE A 221 -20.63 12.80 -15.30
N THR A 222 -21.00 12.15 -14.21
CA THR A 222 -20.23 12.23 -12.95
C THR A 222 -18.88 11.50 -13.06
N MET A 223 -17.92 11.84 -12.19
CA MET A 223 -16.64 11.13 -12.12
C MET A 223 -16.83 9.63 -11.82
N HIS A 224 -17.80 9.28 -10.97
CA HIS A 224 -18.12 7.88 -10.69
C HIS A 224 -18.63 7.14 -11.96
N LEU A 225 -19.54 7.74 -12.74
CA LEU A 225 -19.99 7.13 -13.99
C LEU A 225 -18.83 7.06 -15.02
N ARG A 226 -17.98 8.08 -15.08
CA ARG A 226 -16.76 8.06 -15.91
C ARG A 226 -15.88 6.87 -15.54
N ALA A 227 -15.67 6.60 -14.24
CA ALA A 227 -14.93 5.43 -13.77
C ALA A 227 -15.56 4.13 -14.25
N MET A 228 -16.88 3.98 -14.08
CA MET A 228 -17.60 2.78 -14.52
C MET A 228 -17.48 2.55 -16.04
N VAL A 229 -17.66 3.59 -16.84
CA VAL A 229 -17.57 3.51 -18.32
C VAL A 229 -16.13 3.18 -18.75
N SER A 230 -15.13 3.84 -18.18
CA SER A 230 -13.73 3.54 -18.46
C SER A 230 -13.35 2.11 -18.05
N CYS A 231 -13.87 1.62 -16.91
CA CYS A 231 -13.67 0.24 -16.49
C CYS A 231 -14.27 -0.75 -17.51
N SER A 232 -15.50 -0.51 -17.95
CA SER A 232 -16.16 -1.37 -18.95
C SER A 232 -15.41 -1.38 -20.29
N LEU A 233 -14.96 -0.22 -20.78
CA LEU A 233 -14.09 -0.14 -21.96
C LEU A 233 -12.79 -0.90 -21.75
N GLY A 234 -12.12 -0.68 -20.62
CA GLY A 234 -10.92 -1.41 -20.28
C GLY A 234 -11.11 -2.91 -20.32
N MET A 235 -12.21 -3.44 -19.74
CA MET A 235 -12.53 -4.86 -19.82
C MET A 235 -12.72 -5.35 -21.25
N ILE A 236 -13.47 -4.61 -22.11
CA ILE A 236 -13.64 -4.96 -23.53
C ILE A 236 -12.28 -5.06 -24.25
N TYR A 237 -11.38 -4.11 -24.01
CA TYR A 237 -10.06 -4.12 -24.64
C TYR A 237 -9.17 -5.26 -24.11
N LEU A 238 -9.29 -5.61 -22.82
CA LEU A 238 -8.53 -6.72 -22.20
C LEU A 238 -9.00 -8.10 -22.68
N GLU A 239 -10.27 -8.26 -23.01
CA GLU A 239 -10.79 -9.49 -23.64
C GLU A 239 -10.18 -9.71 -25.04
N ASN A 240 -9.71 -8.65 -25.70
CA ASN A 240 -8.98 -8.73 -26.96
C ASN A 240 -7.47 -8.71 -26.68
N ASN A 241 -6.83 -9.88 -26.65
CA ASN A 241 -5.40 -10.05 -26.34
C ASN A 241 -4.42 -9.19 -27.18
N ARG A 242 -4.87 -8.56 -28.27
CA ARG A 242 -4.05 -7.66 -29.11
C ARG A 242 -4.11 -6.20 -28.68
N GLN A 243 -4.95 -5.83 -27.71
CA GLN A 243 -5.20 -4.45 -27.28
C GLN A 243 -5.06 -4.28 -25.76
N GLN A 244 -4.10 -4.98 -25.16
CA GLN A 244 -3.90 -4.96 -23.70
C GLN A 244 -3.42 -3.61 -23.18
N GLU A 245 -2.67 -2.86 -23.98
CA GLU A 245 -2.20 -1.52 -23.59
C GLU A 245 -3.36 -0.52 -23.50
N GLU A 246 -4.24 -0.51 -24.49
CA GLU A 246 -5.46 0.31 -24.45
C GLU A 246 -6.36 -0.09 -23.28
N GLY A 247 -6.49 -1.39 -23.04
CA GLY A 247 -7.20 -1.91 -21.87
C GLY A 247 -6.63 -1.38 -20.55
N LEU A 248 -5.31 -1.44 -20.39
CA LEU A 248 -4.62 -0.88 -19.23
C LEU A 248 -4.84 0.64 -19.12
N ASN A 249 -4.77 1.38 -20.22
CA ASN A 249 -4.98 2.83 -20.24
C ASN A 249 -6.39 3.20 -19.77
N PHE A 250 -7.44 2.49 -20.20
CA PHE A 250 -8.79 2.70 -19.71
C PHE A 250 -8.96 2.30 -18.25
N MET A 251 -8.31 1.23 -17.79
CA MET A 251 -8.30 0.86 -16.37
C MET A 251 -7.61 1.91 -15.50
N LEU A 252 -6.49 2.50 -15.96
CA LEU A 252 -5.83 3.61 -15.29
C LEU A 252 -6.73 4.85 -15.20
N GLN A 253 -7.41 5.23 -16.29
CA GLN A 253 -8.38 6.33 -16.29
C GLN A 253 -9.55 6.05 -15.31
N SER A 254 -10.03 4.81 -15.26
CA SER A 254 -11.05 4.40 -14.30
C SER A 254 -10.56 4.54 -12.86
N ALA A 255 -9.37 4.03 -12.54
CA ALA A 255 -8.78 4.14 -11.21
C ALA A 255 -8.58 5.60 -10.78
N ILE A 256 -8.11 6.47 -11.69
CA ILE A 256 -7.98 7.91 -11.46
C ILE A 256 -9.35 8.54 -11.13
N ALA A 257 -10.39 8.19 -11.88
CA ALA A 257 -11.74 8.70 -11.66
C ALA A 257 -12.36 8.19 -10.34
N ASP A 258 -12.07 6.94 -9.94
CA ASP A 258 -12.46 6.36 -8.65
C ASP A 258 -11.80 7.12 -7.50
N ILE A 259 -10.50 7.39 -7.56
CA ILE A 259 -9.80 8.19 -6.54
C ILE A 259 -10.43 9.61 -6.43
N LYS A 260 -10.63 10.30 -7.56
CA LYS A 260 -11.22 11.66 -7.61
C LYS A 260 -12.65 11.70 -7.08
N SER A 261 -13.42 10.62 -7.21
CA SER A 261 -14.80 10.50 -6.69
C SER A 261 -14.89 9.92 -5.27
N SER A 262 -13.77 9.56 -4.67
CA SER A 262 -13.70 8.79 -3.40
C SER A 262 -14.54 7.51 -3.45
N THR A 263 -14.47 6.78 -4.57
CA THR A 263 -15.08 5.45 -4.72
C THR A 263 -14.13 4.39 -4.16
N LYS A 264 -14.65 3.49 -3.33
CA LYS A 264 -13.86 2.47 -2.61
C LYS A 264 -14.16 1.04 -3.09
N GLU A 265 -14.82 0.89 -4.24
CA GLU A 265 -15.14 -0.43 -4.82
C GLU A 265 -13.94 -1.11 -5.50
N THR A 266 -12.92 -0.35 -5.91
CA THR A 266 -11.54 -0.75 -6.28
C THR A 266 -11.38 -1.73 -7.46
N VAL A 267 -12.39 -1.92 -8.31
CA VAL A 267 -12.29 -2.85 -9.47
C VAL A 267 -11.12 -2.47 -10.37
N ALA A 268 -11.06 -1.22 -10.78
CA ALA A 268 -10.04 -0.74 -11.71
C ALA A 268 -8.65 -0.83 -11.10
N LEU A 269 -8.49 -0.43 -9.84
CA LEU A 269 -7.18 -0.35 -9.19
C LEU A 269 -6.52 -1.73 -8.99
N TYR A 270 -7.30 -2.77 -8.57
CA TYR A 270 -6.73 -4.11 -8.47
C TYR A 270 -6.43 -4.72 -9.84
N THR A 271 -7.24 -4.41 -10.86
CA THR A 271 -6.99 -4.87 -12.24
C THR A 271 -5.72 -4.21 -12.80
N VAL A 272 -5.53 -2.90 -12.59
CA VAL A 272 -4.27 -2.21 -12.93
C VAL A 272 -3.09 -2.87 -12.24
N ALA A 273 -3.20 -3.20 -10.95
CA ALA A 273 -2.13 -3.86 -10.22
C ALA A 273 -1.78 -5.24 -10.81
N ASP A 274 -2.79 -6.05 -11.18
CA ASP A 274 -2.58 -7.35 -11.81
C ASP A 274 -1.89 -7.23 -13.18
N LEU A 275 -2.35 -6.27 -14.00
CA LEU A 275 -1.76 -6.01 -15.31
C LEU A 275 -0.31 -5.51 -15.22
N LEU A 276 -0.03 -4.59 -14.31
CA LEU A 276 1.33 -4.09 -14.06
C LEU A 276 2.25 -5.20 -13.56
N TYR A 277 1.74 -6.09 -12.70
CA TYR A 277 2.47 -7.28 -12.26
C TYR A 277 2.84 -8.20 -13.43
N LYS A 278 1.86 -8.50 -14.30
CA LYS A 278 2.08 -9.31 -15.50
C LYS A 278 3.07 -8.67 -16.47
N ASN A 279 3.09 -7.35 -16.54
CA ASN A 279 4.03 -6.56 -17.36
C ASN A 279 5.40 -6.33 -16.69
N GLY A 280 5.64 -6.89 -15.48
CA GLY A 280 6.93 -6.79 -14.79
C GLY A 280 7.13 -5.50 -13.97
N ASN A 281 6.16 -4.58 -13.93
CA ASN A 281 6.21 -3.41 -13.05
C ASN A 281 5.73 -3.77 -11.63
N ILE A 282 6.58 -4.53 -10.94
CA ILE A 282 6.24 -5.14 -9.64
C ILE A 282 6.00 -4.07 -8.55
N LYS A 283 6.81 -3.01 -8.55
CA LYS A 283 6.76 -1.96 -7.53
C LYS A 283 5.43 -1.21 -7.53
N ASP A 284 4.98 -0.76 -8.70
CA ASP A 284 3.71 -0.05 -8.82
C ASP A 284 2.53 -1.00 -8.60
N ALA A 285 2.63 -2.24 -9.10
CA ALA A 285 1.65 -3.29 -8.85
C ALA A 285 1.45 -3.53 -7.35
N TYR A 286 2.54 -3.64 -6.59
CA TYR A 286 2.49 -3.83 -5.14
C TYR A 286 1.84 -2.64 -4.41
N SER A 287 2.23 -1.42 -4.78
CA SER A 287 1.66 -0.20 -4.20
C SER A 287 0.15 -0.10 -4.45
N PHE A 288 -0.28 -0.37 -5.69
CA PHE A 288 -1.69 -0.25 -6.08
C PHE A 288 -2.56 -1.37 -5.51
N ILE A 289 -2.05 -2.61 -5.43
CA ILE A 289 -2.82 -3.71 -4.83
C ILE A 289 -2.99 -3.54 -3.32
N GLN A 290 -2.02 -2.94 -2.64
CA GLN A 290 -2.16 -2.60 -1.22
C GLN A 290 -3.23 -1.55 -1.00
N LEU A 291 -3.22 -0.47 -1.79
CA LEU A 291 -4.26 0.56 -1.72
C LEU A 291 -5.64 0.00 -2.06
N ALA A 292 -5.73 -0.87 -3.08
CA ALA A 292 -6.98 -1.55 -3.43
C ALA A 292 -7.50 -2.39 -2.25
N LYS A 293 -6.59 -3.06 -1.51
CA LYS A 293 -6.93 -3.81 -0.31
C LYS A 293 -7.48 -2.89 0.79
N GLU A 294 -6.78 -1.80 1.07
CA GLU A 294 -7.21 -0.84 2.10
C GLU A 294 -8.60 -0.28 1.79
N ASP A 295 -8.85 0.12 0.54
CA ASP A 295 -10.14 0.66 0.12
C ASP A 295 -11.25 -0.41 0.15
N ALA A 296 -10.95 -1.66 -0.27
CA ALA A 296 -11.91 -2.76 -0.17
C ALA A 296 -12.23 -3.15 1.28
N ASP A 297 -11.25 -3.05 2.18
CA ASP A 297 -11.43 -3.27 3.62
C ASP A 297 -12.29 -2.16 4.23
N PHE A 298 -12.03 -0.91 3.88
CA PHE A 298 -12.78 0.25 4.35
C PHE A 298 -14.24 0.23 3.86
N TYR A 299 -14.46 -0.13 2.59
CA TYR A 299 -15.80 -0.25 2.02
C TYR A 299 -16.58 -1.42 2.64
N GLY A 300 -15.93 -2.55 2.89
CA GLY A 300 -16.57 -3.81 3.25
C GLY A 300 -16.88 -4.74 2.06
N ALA A 301 -16.17 -4.59 0.93
CA ALA A 301 -16.39 -5.34 -0.32
C ALA A 301 -15.87 -6.79 -0.23
N ARG A 302 -16.71 -7.75 0.18
CA ARG A 302 -16.32 -9.15 0.36
C ARG A 302 -15.77 -9.80 -0.91
N GLN A 303 -16.48 -9.65 -2.04
CA GLN A 303 -16.04 -10.21 -3.32
C GLN A 303 -14.69 -9.62 -3.75
N ARG A 304 -14.47 -8.30 -3.59
CA ARG A 304 -13.20 -7.64 -3.96
C ARG A 304 -12.04 -8.11 -3.09
N LYS A 305 -12.30 -8.30 -1.80
CA LYS A 305 -11.31 -8.88 -0.88
C LYS A 305 -10.87 -10.28 -1.34
N MET A 306 -11.79 -11.10 -1.88
CA MET A 306 -11.44 -12.40 -2.48
C MET A 306 -10.53 -12.25 -3.69
N GLN A 307 -10.91 -11.40 -4.64
CA GLN A 307 -10.15 -11.19 -5.87
C GLN A 307 -8.76 -10.63 -5.56
N ILE A 308 -8.67 -9.62 -4.71
CA ILE A 308 -7.39 -9.06 -4.25
C ILE A 308 -6.59 -10.12 -3.48
N GLY A 309 -7.25 -10.92 -2.63
CA GLY A 309 -6.63 -11.99 -1.84
C GLY A 309 -5.97 -13.09 -2.67
N SER A 310 -6.42 -13.33 -3.90
CA SER A 310 -5.80 -14.29 -4.82
C SER A 310 -4.53 -13.74 -5.51
N ILE A 311 -4.43 -12.44 -5.70
CA ILE A 311 -3.36 -11.81 -6.49
C ILE A 311 -2.28 -11.19 -5.57
N LEU A 312 -2.67 -10.58 -4.46
CA LEU A 312 -1.74 -9.90 -3.56
C LEU A 312 -0.57 -10.76 -3.09
N PRO A 313 -0.74 -12.04 -2.70
CA PRO A 313 0.39 -12.86 -2.27
C PRO A 313 1.43 -13.06 -3.36
N LEU A 314 0.98 -13.16 -4.62
CA LEU A 314 1.87 -13.31 -5.78
C LEU A 314 2.68 -12.04 -6.01
N ILE A 315 2.02 -10.89 -6.01
CA ILE A 315 2.67 -9.58 -6.17
C ILE A 315 3.62 -9.30 -4.99
N ALA A 316 3.19 -9.62 -3.77
CA ALA A 316 4.00 -9.42 -2.57
C ALA A 316 5.25 -10.30 -2.55
N ALA A 317 5.13 -11.57 -2.95
CA ALA A 317 6.26 -12.48 -3.09
C ALA A 317 7.26 -12.00 -4.16
N ALA A 318 6.74 -11.51 -5.30
CA ALA A 318 7.57 -10.95 -6.36
C ALA A 318 8.31 -9.68 -5.91
N GLU A 319 7.66 -8.78 -5.17
CA GLU A 319 8.30 -7.57 -4.64
C GLU A 319 9.36 -7.90 -3.59
N LEU A 320 9.09 -8.88 -2.72
CA LEU A 320 10.08 -9.37 -1.77
C LEU A 320 11.32 -9.90 -2.49
N ASN A 321 11.12 -10.76 -3.48
CA ASN A 321 12.20 -11.34 -4.27
C ASN A 321 13.00 -10.25 -5.03
N ASN A 322 12.31 -9.28 -5.64
CA ASN A 322 12.92 -8.14 -6.32
C ASN A 322 13.75 -7.28 -5.34
N SER A 323 13.22 -7.03 -4.16
CA SER A 323 13.92 -6.30 -3.10
C SER A 323 15.16 -7.04 -2.60
N GLU A 324 15.09 -8.38 -2.43
CA GLU A 324 16.24 -9.22 -2.11
C GLU A 324 17.30 -9.22 -3.21
N HIS A 325 16.89 -9.29 -4.46
CA HIS A 325 17.82 -9.20 -5.60
C HIS A 325 18.51 -7.83 -5.67
N GLN A 326 17.81 -6.74 -5.43
CA GLN A 326 18.40 -5.40 -5.37
C GLN A 326 19.38 -5.27 -4.20
N LYS A 327 19.03 -5.79 -3.02
CA LYS A 327 19.91 -5.84 -1.85
C LYS A 327 21.19 -6.64 -2.17
N ASN A 328 21.06 -7.82 -2.77
CA ASN A 328 22.21 -8.65 -3.14
C ASN A 328 23.10 -7.96 -4.18
N LYS A 329 22.53 -7.31 -5.19
CA LYS A 329 23.29 -6.48 -6.15
C LYS A 329 24.03 -5.35 -5.45
N PHE A 330 23.37 -4.66 -4.52
CA PHE A 330 23.98 -3.61 -3.73
C PHE A 330 25.12 -4.12 -2.86
N LEU A 331 24.95 -5.29 -2.20
CA LEU A 331 26.01 -5.95 -1.44
C LEU A 331 27.20 -6.35 -2.31
N VAL A 332 26.96 -6.92 -3.50
CA VAL A 332 28.02 -7.24 -4.45
C VAL A 332 28.77 -5.97 -4.90
N PHE A 333 28.03 -4.90 -5.20
CA PHE A 333 28.63 -3.62 -5.57
C PHE A 333 29.46 -3.02 -4.41
N LEU A 334 28.97 -3.13 -3.18
CA LEU A 334 29.68 -2.70 -1.98
C LEU A 334 30.99 -3.51 -1.78
N ILE A 335 30.94 -4.84 -2.02
CA ILE A 335 32.11 -5.72 -1.96
C ILE A 335 33.13 -5.32 -3.04
N ILE A 336 32.67 -5.03 -4.26
CA ILE A 336 33.56 -4.61 -5.34
C ILE A 336 34.23 -3.27 -5.01
N ILE A 337 33.46 -2.28 -4.53
CA ILE A 337 34.02 -0.97 -4.13
C ILE A 337 35.02 -1.11 -2.98
N THR A 338 34.68 -1.93 -1.97
CA THR A 338 35.61 -2.16 -0.86
C THR A 338 36.88 -2.89 -1.31
N ALA A 339 36.76 -3.86 -2.21
CA ALA A 339 37.91 -4.53 -2.80
C ALA A 339 38.79 -3.57 -3.62
N LEU A 340 38.17 -2.69 -4.43
CA LEU A 340 38.87 -1.65 -5.20
C LEU A 340 39.55 -0.64 -4.26
N ALA A 341 38.87 -0.22 -3.21
CA ALA A 341 39.45 0.69 -2.20
C ALA A 341 40.65 0.05 -1.50
N LEU A 342 40.56 -1.23 -1.15
CA LEU A 342 41.67 -1.99 -0.59
C LEU A 342 42.85 -2.13 -1.58
N LEU A 343 42.54 -2.33 -2.87
CA LEU A 343 43.53 -2.38 -3.94
C LEU A 343 44.24 -1.02 -4.12
N VAL A 344 43.51 0.07 -4.10
CA VAL A 344 44.08 1.44 -4.13
C VAL A 344 44.92 1.70 -2.91
N VAL A 345 44.45 1.31 -1.72
CA VAL A 345 45.22 1.42 -0.49
C VAL A 345 46.50 0.55 -0.56
N PHE A 346 46.38 -0.66 -1.11
CA PHE A 346 47.55 -1.52 -1.32
C PHE A 346 48.61 -0.89 -2.27
N PHE A 347 48.16 -0.32 -3.40
CA PHE A 347 49.05 0.38 -4.31
C PHE A 347 49.63 1.68 -3.69
N LEU A 348 48.82 2.44 -2.96
CA LEU A 348 49.30 3.61 -2.22
C LEU A 348 50.33 3.23 -1.18
N VAL A 349 50.13 2.12 -0.46
CA VAL A 349 51.10 1.59 0.52
C VAL A 349 52.37 1.12 -0.19
N MET A 350 52.26 0.46 -1.36
CA MET A 350 53.42 0.07 -2.17
C MET A 350 54.24 1.27 -2.65
N ILE A 351 53.58 2.28 -3.21
CA ILE A 351 54.20 3.54 -3.64
C ILE A 351 54.82 4.27 -2.46
N PHE A 352 54.12 4.34 -1.33
CA PHE A 352 54.64 4.94 -0.10
C PHE A 352 55.86 4.19 0.46
N LYS A 353 55.82 2.84 0.43
CA LYS A 353 57.02 2.05 0.80
C LYS A 353 58.20 2.28 -0.12
N GLN A 354 57.96 2.42 -1.43
CA GLN A 354 59.03 2.71 -2.40
C GLN A 354 59.59 4.14 -2.20
N LEU A 355 58.72 5.12 -1.98
CA LEU A 355 59.11 6.50 -1.69
C LEU A 355 59.86 6.63 -0.34
N ASN A 356 59.44 5.88 0.67
CA ASN A 356 60.16 5.82 1.94
C ASN A 356 61.52 5.10 1.84
N LYS A 357 61.64 4.04 1.03
CA LYS A 357 62.96 3.41 0.74
C LYS A 357 63.92 4.39 0.06
N LEU A 358 63.42 5.28 -0.78
CA LEU A 358 64.21 6.35 -1.40
C LEU A 358 64.61 7.45 -0.39
N LYS A 359 63.69 7.85 0.49
CA LYS A 359 63.95 8.87 1.52
C LYS A 359 64.81 8.32 2.69
N ILE A 360 64.67 7.03 3.03
CA ILE A 360 65.44 6.40 4.12
C ILE A 360 66.96 6.38 3.83
N LYS A 361 67.36 6.37 2.51
CA LYS A 361 68.78 6.54 2.15
C LYS A 361 69.34 7.93 2.45
N GLU A 362 68.50 8.93 2.62
CA GLU A 362 68.95 10.32 2.85
C GLU A 362 68.76 10.85 4.28
N ARG A 363 67.80 10.33 5.08
CA ARG A 363 67.53 10.93 6.41
C ARG A 363 67.04 9.90 7.47
N ILE A 364 67.96 9.13 8.02
CA ILE A 364 67.59 8.00 8.89
C ILE A 364 67.23 8.38 10.35
N ILE A 365 67.53 9.54 10.84
CA ILE A 365 67.43 9.79 12.30
C ILE A 365 66.29 10.76 12.71
N GLU A 366 65.83 11.67 11.87
CA GLU A 366 64.80 12.66 12.28
C GLU A 366 63.34 12.22 12.02
N SER A 367 63.10 11.18 11.21
CA SER A 367 61.73 10.83 10.79
C SER A 367 60.97 9.85 11.69
N LYS A 368 61.65 9.14 12.62
CA LYS A 368 60.97 8.09 13.40
C LYS A 368 59.96 8.61 14.43
N ASN A 369 60.20 9.75 15.05
CA ASN A 369 59.28 10.32 16.05
C ASN A 369 58.09 11.04 15.42
N ALA A 370 58.23 11.64 14.22
CA ALA A 370 57.14 12.25 13.50
C ALA A 370 56.16 11.20 12.90
N GLN A 371 56.70 10.05 12.44
CA GLN A 371 55.91 8.96 11.87
C GLN A 371 54.97 8.25 12.88
N LEU A 372 55.43 8.11 14.15
CA LEU A 372 54.61 7.46 15.19
C LEU A 372 53.37 8.29 15.55
N ASN A 373 53.49 9.62 15.59
CA ASN A 373 52.36 10.52 15.88
C ASN A 373 51.34 10.59 14.73
N GLU A 374 51.80 10.46 13.46
CA GLU A 374 50.90 10.48 12.31
C GLU A 374 50.07 9.19 12.21
N ILE A 375 50.69 8.03 12.54
CA ILE A 375 50.00 6.73 12.52
C ILE A 375 48.92 6.64 13.62
N ASN A 376 49.20 7.19 14.81
CA ASN A 376 48.25 7.21 15.90
C ASN A 376 47.02 8.08 15.59
N GLY A 377 47.20 9.21 14.88
CA GLY A 377 46.10 10.06 14.42
C GLY A 377 45.18 9.36 13.42
N LYS A 378 45.79 8.64 12.46
CA LYS A 378 45.00 7.90 11.43
C LYS A 378 44.21 6.72 12.00
N LEU A 379 44.77 6.03 13.01
CA LEU A 379 44.07 4.93 13.71
C LEU A 379 42.83 5.41 14.46
N ILE A 380 42.88 6.62 15.02
CA ILE A 380 41.72 7.24 15.71
C ILE A 380 40.63 7.64 14.69
N GLU A 381 41.03 8.16 13.52
CA GLU A 381 40.13 8.59 12.48
C GLU A 381 39.44 7.39 11.80
N ASP A 382 40.18 6.30 11.52
CA ASP A 382 39.65 5.05 10.97
C ASP A 382 38.64 4.35 11.91
N ALA A 383 38.87 4.43 13.23
CA ALA A 383 37.93 3.91 14.21
C ALA A 383 36.59 4.65 14.17
N LYS A 384 36.63 5.98 14.02
CA LYS A 384 35.43 6.82 13.93
C LYS A 384 34.61 6.56 12.66
N ILE A 385 35.28 6.37 11.54
CA ILE A 385 34.63 6.03 10.25
C ILE A 385 33.94 4.67 10.33
N LYS A 386 34.57 3.66 10.97
CA LYS A 386 33.92 2.34 11.17
C LYS A 386 32.66 2.42 12.03
N GLU A 387 32.66 3.24 13.07
CA GLU A 387 31.46 3.45 13.91
C GLU A 387 30.29 4.05 13.11
N GLU A 388 30.55 5.01 12.25
CA GLU A 388 29.53 5.66 11.41
C GLU A 388 28.92 4.70 10.39
N TYR A 389 29.75 3.86 9.73
CA TYR A 389 29.29 2.87 8.76
C TYR A 389 28.36 1.82 9.38
N ILE A 390 28.69 1.34 10.55
CA ILE A 390 27.87 0.33 11.25
C ILE A 390 26.53 0.91 11.67
N GLY A 391 26.49 2.17 12.10
CA GLY A 391 25.25 2.85 12.45
C GLY A 391 24.30 3.00 11.24
N GLN A 392 24.83 3.38 10.08
CA GLN A 392 24.03 3.51 8.85
C GLN A 392 23.50 2.15 8.35
N PHE A 393 24.31 1.10 8.43
CA PHE A 393 23.93 -0.25 8.03
C PHE A 393 22.76 -0.81 8.86
N LEU A 394 22.82 -0.63 10.17
CA LEU A 394 21.76 -1.06 11.08
C LEU A 394 20.44 -0.31 10.85
N LYS A 395 20.52 0.98 10.53
CA LYS A 395 19.33 1.77 10.19
C LYS A 395 18.66 1.27 8.89
N ALA A 396 19.45 0.87 7.91
CA ALA A 396 18.96 0.32 6.65
C ALA A 396 18.28 -1.05 6.85
N ILE A 397 18.89 -1.94 7.64
CA ILE A 397 18.31 -3.26 7.98
C ILE A 397 17.00 -3.12 8.76
N SER A 398 16.96 -2.20 9.73
CA SER A 398 15.76 -1.93 10.52
C SER A 398 14.59 -1.45 9.64
N GLY A 399 14.88 -0.59 8.66
CA GLY A 399 13.89 -0.15 7.67
C GLY A 399 13.32 -1.29 6.82
N TYR A 400 14.14 -2.30 6.54
CA TYR A 400 13.71 -3.49 5.80
C TYR A 400 12.75 -4.37 6.61
N ILE A 401 13.03 -4.58 7.89
CA ILE A 401 12.17 -5.40 8.75
C ILE A 401 10.79 -4.75 8.95
N VAL A 402 10.76 -3.43 9.12
CA VAL A 402 9.48 -2.69 9.18
C VAL A 402 8.66 -2.89 7.89
N LYS A 403 9.30 -2.96 6.71
CA LYS A 403 8.60 -3.25 5.45
C LYS A 403 8.02 -4.67 5.41
N LEU A 404 8.79 -5.65 5.86
CA LEU A 404 8.35 -7.05 5.94
C LEU A 404 7.18 -7.22 6.90
N GLU A 405 7.18 -6.49 7.98
CA GLU A 405 6.11 -6.52 8.97
C GLU A 405 4.81 -5.91 8.45
N ASN A 406 4.91 -4.75 7.79
CA ASN A 406 3.77 -4.14 7.12
C ASN A 406 3.16 -5.10 6.07
N LEU A 407 4.00 -5.88 5.40
CA LEU A 407 3.59 -6.92 4.48
C LEU A 407 2.80 -8.03 5.19
N LYS A 408 3.31 -8.52 6.32
CA LYS A 408 2.64 -9.55 7.13
C LYS A 408 1.28 -9.07 7.65
N ILE A 409 1.21 -7.88 8.24
CA ILE A 409 -0.04 -7.29 8.71
C ILE A 409 -1.05 -7.16 7.57
N SER A 410 -0.58 -6.77 6.38
CA SER A 410 -1.42 -6.64 5.17
C SER A 410 -1.97 -7.98 4.70
N ILE A 411 -1.24 -9.06 4.89
CA ILE A 411 -1.65 -10.43 4.55
C ILE A 411 -2.61 -11.00 5.61
N ASP A 412 -2.31 -10.82 6.89
CA ASP A 412 -3.12 -11.36 8.01
C ASP A 412 -4.53 -10.75 8.06
N ALA A 413 -4.67 -9.47 7.73
CA ALA A 413 -5.97 -8.80 7.65
C ALA A 413 -6.89 -9.42 6.57
N LYS A 414 -6.34 -10.02 5.53
CA LYS A 414 -7.09 -10.72 4.47
C LYS A 414 -7.52 -12.12 4.85
N LEU A 415 -6.75 -12.77 5.70
CA LEU A 415 -7.10 -14.08 6.24
C LEU A 415 -8.36 -14.05 7.11
N SER A 416 -8.56 -12.97 7.86
CA SER A 416 -9.73 -12.77 8.73
C SER A 416 -11.06 -12.76 7.95
N MET A 417 -11.01 -12.65 6.63
CA MET A 417 -12.16 -12.57 5.72
C MET A 417 -12.52 -13.88 5.02
N LYS A 418 -12.07 -15.02 5.53
CA LYS A 418 -12.45 -16.40 5.11
C LYS A 418 -12.03 -16.85 3.71
N LYS A 419 -10.81 -16.55 3.25
CA LYS A 419 -10.32 -16.94 1.91
C LYS A 419 -9.01 -17.73 2.00
N TYR A 420 -9.11 -18.97 2.37
CA TYR A 420 -8.07 -19.68 3.09
C TYR A 420 -7.03 -20.45 2.29
N ASP A 421 -7.34 -20.94 1.08
CA ASP A 421 -6.55 -22.05 0.52
C ASP A 421 -5.23 -21.67 -0.15
N THR A 422 -5.04 -20.40 -0.53
CA THR A 422 -3.81 -19.99 -1.24
C THR A 422 -2.89 -19.08 -0.41
N ILE A 423 -3.38 -18.58 0.71
CA ILE A 423 -2.62 -17.64 1.55
C ILE A 423 -1.78 -18.39 2.59
N HIS A 424 -2.25 -19.53 3.07
CA HIS A 424 -1.59 -20.28 4.15
C HIS A 424 -0.15 -20.67 3.83
N THR A 425 0.11 -21.14 2.67
CA THR A 425 1.46 -21.60 2.26
C THR A 425 2.47 -20.48 2.04
N LEU A 426 2.03 -19.26 1.76
CA LEU A 426 2.92 -18.11 1.55
C LEU A 426 3.15 -17.30 2.83
N ILE A 427 2.14 -17.22 3.70
CA ILE A 427 2.26 -16.52 4.99
C ILE A 427 3.12 -17.32 5.95
N ASP A 428 2.97 -18.63 5.97
CA ASP A 428 3.76 -19.51 6.82
C ASP A 428 5.26 -19.49 6.47
N GLY A 429 5.61 -19.01 5.27
CA GLY A 429 6.99 -18.81 4.84
C GLY A 429 7.62 -17.48 5.28
N ILE A 430 6.82 -16.50 5.77
CA ILE A 430 7.32 -15.18 6.16
C ILE A 430 7.22 -15.03 7.68
N ASP A 431 8.19 -15.55 8.38
CA ASP A 431 8.31 -15.35 9.82
C ASP A 431 9.05 -14.04 10.13
N ILE A 432 8.29 -12.93 10.11
CA ILE A 432 8.84 -11.59 10.42
C ILE A 432 9.40 -11.55 11.85
N LYS A 433 8.84 -12.31 12.79
CA LYS A 433 9.34 -12.37 14.16
C LYS A 433 10.74 -13.00 14.17
N LYS A 434 10.92 -14.06 13.42
CA LYS A 434 12.22 -14.73 13.21
C LYS A 434 13.22 -13.82 12.46
N GLU A 435 12.77 -13.09 11.44
CA GLU A 435 13.62 -12.13 10.73
C GLU A 435 14.05 -10.98 11.65
N ARG A 436 13.18 -10.53 12.53
CA ARG A 436 13.49 -9.50 13.52
C ARG A 436 14.39 -10.04 14.63
N GLU A 437 14.14 -11.23 15.12
CA GLU A 437 15.04 -11.91 16.07
C GLU A 437 16.44 -12.07 15.46
N ASN A 438 16.53 -12.41 14.18
CA ASN A 438 17.77 -12.44 13.43
C ASN A 438 18.46 -11.07 13.33
N LEU A 439 17.68 -9.99 13.15
CA LEU A 439 18.22 -8.64 13.15
C LEU A 439 18.78 -8.26 14.53
N TYR A 440 18.03 -8.53 15.59
CA TYR A 440 18.49 -8.25 16.95
C TYR A 440 19.74 -9.05 17.28
N TYR A 441 19.73 -10.35 16.94
CA TYR A 441 20.90 -11.19 17.12
C TYR A 441 22.12 -10.64 16.38
N SER A 442 21.93 -10.26 15.12
CA SER A 442 23.01 -9.67 14.32
C SER A 442 23.47 -8.33 14.85
N PHE A 443 22.54 -7.46 15.25
CA PHE A 443 22.83 -6.18 15.87
C PHE A 443 23.62 -6.35 17.16
N ASP A 444 23.15 -7.19 18.06
CA ASP A 444 23.74 -7.42 19.36
C ASP A 444 25.19 -7.91 19.24
N HIS A 445 25.42 -8.88 18.36
CA HIS A 445 26.77 -9.43 18.12
C HIS A 445 27.71 -8.40 17.52
N ILE A 446 27.26 -7.63 16.55
CA ILE A 446 28.05 -6.56 15.92
C ILE A 446 28.35 -5.48 16.95
N PHE A 447 27.33 -5.08 17.71
CA PHE A 447 27.48 -4.04 18.72
C PHE A 447 28.46 -4.42 19.80
N VAL A 448 28.34 -5.62 20.39
CA VAL A 448 29.29 -6.08 21.46
C VAL A 448 30.69 -6.30 20.89
N LYS A 449 30.84 -6.65 19.63
CA LYS A 449 32.14 -6.73 18.97
C LYS A 449 32.83 -5.37 18.84
N ILE A 450 32.03 -4.31 18.60
CA ILE A 450 32.55 -2.93 18.52
C ILE A 450 32.80 -2.34 19.92
N PHE A 451 31.91 -2.65 20.86
CA PHE A 451 31.92 -2.17 22.22
C PHE A 451 32.02 -3.34 23.21
N PRO A 452 33.18 -4.04 23.29
CA PRO A 452 33.31 -5.25 24.13
C PRO A 452 33.01 -4.99 25.60
N ASN A 453 33.34 -3.80 26.07
CA ASN A 453 33.17 -3.39 27.48
C ASN A 453 31.82 -2.70 27.72
N PHE A 454 30.92 -2.60 26.71
CA PHE A 454 29.69 -1.84 26.85
C PHE A 454 28.84 -2.30 28.04
N ILE A 455 28.60 -3.60 28.17
CA ILE A 455 27.74 -4.16 29.22
C ILE A 455 28.36 -3.90 30.59
N THR A 456 29.67 -4.11 30.71
CA THR A 456 30.42 -3.86 31.97
C THR A 456 30.36 -2.38 32.33
N VAL A 457 30.71 -1.49 31.40
CA VAL A 457 30.72 -0.04 31.64
C VAL A 457 29.29 0.48 31.86
N PHE A 458 28.30 -0.04 31.15
CA PHE A 458 26.89 0.28 31.39
C PHE A 458 26.49 -0.02 32.83
N ASN A 459 26.86 -1.19 33.34
CA ASN A 459 26.52 -1.63 34.70
C ASN A 459 27.28 -0.86 35.80
N THR A 460 28.43 -0.25 35.51
CA THR A 460 29.09 0.65 36.48
C THR A 460 28.28 1.95 36.73
N LEU A 461 27.29 2.25 35.92
CA LEU A 461 26.41 3.42 36.12
C LEU A 461 25.28 3.16 37.13
N PHE A 462 25.18 1.96 37.70
CA PHE A 462 24.12 1.54 38.60
C PHE A 462 24.67 0.92 39.89
N ASP A 463 23.87 0.98 40.94
CA ASP A 463 24.09 0.17 42.14
C ASP A 463 23.98 -1.32 41.82
N GLU A 464 24.66 -2.19 42.54
CA GLU A 464 24.74 -3.65 42.30
C GLU A 464 23.37 -4.32 42.14
N LYS A 465 22.36 -3.89 42.92
CA LYS A 465 20.96 -4.39 42.89
C LYS A 465 20.16 -3.96 41.63
N ASP A 466 20.57 -2.93 40.95
CA ASP A 466 19.90 -2.35 39.78
C ASP A 466 20.66 -2.60 38.46
N GLN A 467 21.76 -3.34 38.52
CA GLN A 467 22.52 -3.76 37.34
C GLN A 467 21.70 -4.68 36.48
N THR A 468 21.91 -4.57 35.18
CA THR A 468 21.15 -5.31 34.15
C THR A 468 22.13 -6.13 33.32
N TRP A 469 22.08 -7.46 33.50
CA TRP A 469 22.89 -8.41 32.75
C TRP A 469 22.02 -9.20 31.77
N PRO A 470 22.51 -9.52 30.56
CA PRO A 470 21.80 -10.40 29.66
C PRO A 470 21.64 -11.82 30.23
N GLN A 471 20.59 -12.53 29.86
CA GLN A 471 20.41 -13.95 30.22
C GLN A 471 21.33 -14.85 29.41
N GLU A 472 21.44 -16.14 29.78
CA GLU A 472 22.37 -17.09 29.14
C GLU A 472 22.17 -17.22 27.62
N ASP A 473 20.96 -16.96 27.11
CA ASP A 473 20.61 -17.09 25.69
C ASP A 473 20.64 -15.75 24.92
N GLU A 474 20.94 -14.63 25.58
CA GLU A 474 20.88 -13.29 24.99
C GLU A 474 22.25 -12.61 25.00
N VAL A 475 22.59 -11.93 23.89
CA VAL A 475 23.80 -11.08 23.82
C VAL A 475 23.53 -9.73 24.47
N LEU A 476 22.37 -9.12 24.18
CA LEU A 476 21.84 -7.93 24.83
C LEU A 476 20.35 -8.15 25.13
N ASN A 477 19.93 -7.86 26.35
CA ASN A 477 18.51 -7.77 26.66
C ASN A 477 17.89 -6.48 26.12
N THR A 478 16.57 -6.33 26.21
CA THR A 478 15.85 -5.15 25.69
C THR A 478 16.38 -3.82 26.23
N ASP A 479 16.67 -3.75 27.52
CA ASP A 479 17.19 -2.54 28.16
C ASP A 479 18.55 -2.17 27.58
N LEU A 480 19.47 -3.11 27.53
CA LEU A 480 20.81 -2.91 26.95
C LEU A 480 20.76 -2.57 25.48
N ARG A 481 19.84 -3.19 24.70
CA ARG A 481 19.68 -2.93 23.27
C ARG A 481 19.18 -1.51 22.98
N ILE A 482 18.27 -0.98 23.81
CA ILE A 482 17.83 0.42 23.70
C ILE A 482 19.03 1.37 23.84
N PHE A 483 19.87 1.14 24.86
CA PHE A 483 21.03 2.01 25.08
C PHE A 483 22.19 1.73 24.13
N ALA A 484 22.27 0.53 23.57
CA ALA A 484 23.18 0.22 22.48
C ALA A 484 22.80 1.01 21.21
N LEU A 485 21.50 1.11 20.88
CA LEU A 485 21.02 1.96 19.79
C LEU A 485 21.33 3.44 20.03
N ILE A 486 21.12 3.92 21.26
CA ILE A 486 21.48 5.29 21.64
C ILE A 486 22.99 5.49 21.50
N ARG A 487 23.80 4.53 21.96
CA ARG A 487 25.26 4.59 21.79
C ARG A 487 25.68 4.65 20.32
N MET A 488 24.94 3.98 19.46
CA MET A 488 25.11 4.02 17.99
C MET A 488 24.55 5.29 17.35
N GLY A 489 24.03 6.24 18.13
CA GLY A 489 23.50 7.51 17.64
C GLY A 489 22.01 7.49 17.27
N ILE A 490 21.30 6.39 17.51
CA ILE A 490 19.85 6.28 17.30
C ILE A 490 19.16 6.64 18.63
N ALA A 491 18.99 7.94 18.91
CA ALA A 491 18.42 8.42 20.18
C ALA A 491 16.92 8.72 20.11
N ASP A 492 16.36 8.82 18.90
CA ASP A 492 14.96 9.13 18.66
C ASP A 492 14.04 7.96 19.07
N ASN A 493 13.06 8.26 19.93
CA ASN A 493 12.16 7.27 20.49
C ASN A 493 11.27 6.60 19.44
N ASP A 494 10.86 7.33 18.40
CA ASP A 494 10.05 6.78 17.30
C ASP A 494 10.82 5.73 16.50
N THR A 495 12.08 6.01 16.22
CA THR A 495 12.97 5.09 15.51
C THR A 495 13.27 3.86 16.36
N ILE A 496 13.59 4.03 17.65
CA ILE A 496 13.83 2.92 18.57
C ILE A 496 12.56 2.06 18.71
N ALA A 497 11.39 2.68 18.83
CA ALA A 497 10.12 1.99 18.93
C ALA A 497 9.82 1.14 17.70
N LYS A 498 10.07 1.68 16.50
CA LYS A 498 9.93 0.94 15.24
C LYS A 498 10.90 -0.21 15.11
N ILE A 499 12.15 -0.02 15.54
CA ILE A 499 13.18 -1.07 15.52
C ILE A 499 12.80 -2.20 16.48
N LEU A 500 12.39 -1.88 17.71
CA LEU A 500 12.17 -2.86 18.78
C LEU A 500 10.71 -3.33 18.91
N GLU A 501 9.81 -2.83 18.06
CA GLU A 501 8.37 -3.16 18.10
C GLU A 501 7.63 -2.82 19.38
N TYR A 502 8.04 -1.77 20.00
CA TYR A 502 7.32 -1.22 21.13
C TYR A 502 6.54 0.05 20.73
N SER A 503 5.55 0.41 21.53
CA SER A 503 4.98 1.76 21.40
C SER A 503 6.03 2.80 21.77
N VAL A 504 5.94 3.98 21.16
CA VAL A 504 6.84 5.11 21.50
C VAL A 504 6.81 5.39 23.00
N ASN A 505 5.61 5.29 23.59
CA ASN A 505 5.42 5.45 25.02
C ASN A 505 6.11 4.37 25.83
N THR A 506 6.13 3.14 25.35
CA THR A 506 6.85 2.03 26.00
C THR A 506 8.36 2.31 26.03
N ILE A 507 8.94 2.72 24.91
CA ILE A 507 10.37 3.07 24.86
C ILE A 507 10.68 4.22 25.80
N TYR A 508 9.82 5.26 25.81
CA TYR A 508 9.97 6.37 26.76
C TYR A 508 9.97 5.88 28.21
N VAL A 509 9.03 5.00 28.58
CA VAL A 509 8.94 4.42 29.93
C VAL A 509 10.20 3.60 30.26
N TYR A 510 10.70 2.76 29.35
CA TYR A 510 11.94 2.01 29.54
C TYR A 510 13.13 2.94 29.79
N LYS A 511 13.32 3.95 28.94
CA LYS A 511 14.41 4.93 29.08
C LYS A 511 14.31 5.65 30.41
N MET A 512 13.15 6.15 30.80
CA MET A 512 12.94 6.87 32.05
C MET A 512 13.17 5.97 33.27
N ARG A 513 12.68 4.71 33.23
CA ARG A 513 12.88 3.74 34.31
C ARG A 513 14.37 3.46 34.57
N ILE A 514 15.11 3.18 33.49
CA ILE A 514 16.55 2.89 33.60
C ILE A 514 17.33 4.12 34.01
N LYS A 515 17.06 5.28 33.39
CA LYS A 515 17.68 6.55 33.75
C LYS A 515 17.49 6.90 35.24
N ALA A 516 16.29 6.70 35.78
CA ALA A 516 15.97 6.97 37.17
C ALA A 516 16.72 6.08 38.17
N LYS A 517 17.14 4.88 37.75
CA LYS A 517 17.95 3.95 38.57
C LYS A 517 19.45 4.19 38.51
N SER A 518 19.90 5.03 37.58
CA SER A 518 21.31 5.35 37.39
C SER A 518 21.83 6.23 38.50
N LEU A 519 23.09 6.04 38.85
CA LEU A 519 23.86 6.89 39.81
C LEU A 519 23.98 8.35 39.31
N HIS A 520 23.82 8.60 38.00
CA HIS A 520 23.94 9.91 37.36
C HIS A 520 22.80 10.22 36.39
N PRO A 521 21.55 10.38 36.86
CA PRO A 521 20.39 10.50 35.97
C PRO A 521 20.50 11.66 34.97
N GLU A 522 21.02 12.81 35.36
CA GLU A 522 21.14 14.01 34.50
C GLU A 522 22.16 13.86 33.36
N GLN A 523 23.19 13.05 33.56
CA GLN A 523 24.26 12.83 32.58
C GLN A 523 24.22 11.45 31.95
N PHE A 524 23.16 10.67 32.20
CA PHE A 524 23.12 9.26 31.87
C PHE A 524 23.32 8.98 30.37
N GLU A 525 22.52 9.61 29.50
CA GLU A 525 22.63 9.43 28.05
C GLU A 525 23.99 9.91 27.50
N GLN A 526 24.53 11.01 28.08
CA GLN A 526 25.85 11.52 27.69
C GLN A 526 26.98 10.55 28.07
N ARG A 527 26.88 9.88 29.21
CA ARG A 527 27.83 8.85 29.64
C ARG A 527 27.75 7.60 28.74
N ILE A 528 26.52 7.18 28.35
CA ILE A 528 26.34 6.11 27.38
C ILE A 528 27.01 6.46 26.06
N MET A 529 26.77 7.66 25.52
CA MET A 529 27.37 8.12 24.27
C MET A 529 28.90 8.18 24.32
N ASN A 530 29.50 8.33 25.48
CA ASN A 530 30.93 8.41 25.66
C ASN A 530 31.62 7.05 25.92
N ILE A 531 30.89 5.94 25.97
CA ILE A 531 31.48 4.61 26.07
C ILE A 531 32.36 4.35 24.85
N LYS A 532 33.64 4.11 25.03
CA LYS A 532 34.60 3.91 23.94
C LYS A 532 34.40 2.54 23.27
N ALA A 533 34.61 2.47 21.95
CA ALA A 533 34.57 1.23 21.21
C ALA A 533 35.69 0.26 21.59
N PHE A 534 36.85 0.78 21.90
CA PHE A 534 38.02 0.04 22.42
C PHE A 534 38.75 0.89 23.48
N ASP A 535 39.09 0.28 24.58
CA ASP A 535 40.13 0.84 25.48
C ASP A 535 41.48 0.38 24.93
N PHE A 536 42.18 1.30 24.27
CA PHE A 536 43.60 1.11 24.01
C PHE A 536 44.34 1.47 25.32
N ASN A 537 44.66 0.45 26.12
CA ASN A 537 45.73 0.55 27.14
C ASN A 537 47.10 0.42 26.47
#